data_2f8b362c2dd70ce2fe1a179a6fe08735
#
_entry.id   2f8b362c2dd70ce2fe1a179a6fe08735
#
_cell.length_a   1.000
_cell.length_b   1.000
_cell.length_c   1.000
_cell.angle_alpha   90.00
_cell.angle_beta   90.00
_cell.angle_gamma   90.00
#
_symmetry.space_group_name_H-M   'P 1'
#
loop_
_entity.id
_entity.type
_entity.pdbx_description
1 polymer ?
#
loop_
_entity_poly.entity_id
_entity_poly.type
_entity_poly.pdbx_seq_one_letter_code
_entity_poly.pdbx_strand_id
1 'polypeptide(L)'
;MNITTNFLDKNKYSRPGTKRNKTTKIAWHYVGNPGSSAKANRNYFNNAPNHKTSASSHYIIGLEGEIIYCVPEDEIAYTTNSANSYSIGIEMCHPDSSGKFNSLTYNAAVELGVDLAKRYKLNPLTDFIRHYDVTKKCCPKYWVDNKSAWEKFKQDVNNKLKVDNTQGSSTVTFKNGDYAGKKAKVTANVLNVRYDRGTQYNVIGKLNKSDTVKLNYCLNGWISIEGYKGNKGLGYVSTDYLELI
;
A
#
# COMPACT_ATOMS: atom_id res chain seq x y z
N MET A 1 0.30 -2.88 -6.52
CA MET A 1 1.17 -1.83 -5.94
C MET A 1 2.22 -1.45 -6.97
N ASN A 2 2.40 -0.16 -7.27
CA ASN A 2 3.39 0.32 -8.23
C ASN A 2 4.55 1.00 -7.47
N ILE A 3 5.73 0.36 -7.46
CA ILE A 3 6.93 0.88 -6.79
C ILE A 3 7.95 1.25 -7.85
N THR A 4 8.39 2.51 -7.84
CA THR A 4 9.48 3.00 -8.67
C THR A 4 10.77 3.01 -7.87
N THR A 5 11.77 2.27 -8.31
CA THR A 5 13.11 2.33 -7.71
C THR A 5 13.83 3.58 -8.18
N ASN A 6 14.19 4.43 -7.23
CA ASN A 6 14.97 5.65 -7.46
C ASN A 6 15.87 5.92 -6.24
N PHE A 7 16.95 5.15 -6.14
CA PHE A 7 17.84 5.23 -4.99
C PHE A 7 18.50 6.60 -4.86
N LEU A 8 18.71 7.00 -3.60
CA LEU A 8 19.53 8.15 -3.25
C LEU A 8 21.00 7.85 -3.60
N ASP A 9 21.74 8.88 -3.96
CA ASP A 9 23.19 8.77 -4.10
C ASP A 9 23.83 8.47 -2.74
N LYS A 10 24.87 7.65 -2.73
CA LYS A 10 25.59 7.35 -1.48
C LYS A 10 26.28 8.61 -0.94
N ASN A 11 25.96 8.95 0.29
CA ASN A 11 26.56 10.06 1.02
C ASN A 11 26.34 9.89 2.53
N LYS A 12 27.13 10.56 3.35
CA LYS A 12 27.09 10.42 4.82
C LYS A 12 25.81 10.97 5.48
N TYR A 13 25.00 11.78 4.77
CA TYR A 13 23.85 12.46 5.36
C TYR A 13 22.53 11.75 5.12
N SER A 14 22.35 11.08 3.98
CA SER A 14 21.06 10.44 3.66
C SER A 14 21.16 8.95 3.31
N ARG A 15 22.27 8.50 2.71
CA ARG A 15 22.49 7.11 2.37
C ARG A 15 23.96 6.72 2.56
N PRO A 16 24.40 6.38 3.79
CA PRO A 16 25.79 6.01 4.06
C PRO A 16 26.21 4.67 3.46
N GLY A 17 25.25 3.84 3.04
CA GLY A 17 25.49 2.49 2.54
C GLY A 17 25.79 1.47 3.65
N THR A 18 25.60 1.85 4.91
CA THR A 18 25.76 0.95 6.05
C THR A 18 24.68 -0.13 6.03
N LYS A 19 25.12 -1.38 6.11
CA LYS A 19 24.18 -2.51 6.11
C LYS A 19 23.49 -2.67 7.45
N ARG A 20 22.23 -3.11 7.38
CA ARG A 20 21.41 -3.48 8.54
C ARG A 20 21.35 -5.01 8.67
N ASN A 21 21.53 -5.50 9.88
CA ASN A 21 21.57 -6.95 10.12
C ASN A 21 20.18 -7.59 10.09
N LYS A 22 19.17 -6.90 10.61
CA LYS A 22 17.80 -7.46 10.73
C LYS A 22 16.75 -6.37 10.68
N THR A 23 15.61 -6.66 10.04
CA THR A 23 14.39 -5.87 10.14
C THR A 23 13.44 -6.49 11.13
N THR A 24 13.09 -5.75 12.18
CA THR A 24 12.13 -6.21 13.22
C THR A 24 10.96 -5.25 13.38
N LYS A 25 11.02 -4.06 12.78
CA LYS A 25 9.97 -3.05 12.86
C LYS A 25 9.81 -2.33 11.52
N ILE A 26 8.60 -1.81 11.29
CA ILE A 26 8.33 -0.83 10.25
C ILE A 26 7.99 0.49 10.93
N ALA A 27 8.75 1.54 10.61
CA ALA A 27 8.60 2.87 11.19
C ALA A 27 7.87 3.80 10.22
N TRP A 28 6.75 4.34 10.66
CA TRP A 28 5.86 5.18 9.86
C TRP A 28 6.05 6.64 10.22
N HIS A 29 6.14 7.48 9.18
CA HIS A 29 6.37 8.92 9.26
C HIS A 29 5.42 9.67 8.34
N TYR A 30 5.39 10.98 8.48
CA TYR A 30 4.84 11.91 7.50
C TYR A 30 5.91 12.94 7.12
N VAL A 31 5.92 13.38 5.90
CA VAL A 31 6.98 14.27 5.38
C VAL A 31 7.02 15.65 6.06
N GLY A 32 5.99 16.05 6.80
CA GLY A 32 5.94 17.34 7.50
C GLY A 32 5.92 18.56 6.57
N ASN A 33 5.72 18.35 5.28
CA ASN A 33 5.67 19.39 4.23
C ASN A 33 4.37 19.20 3.42
N PRO A 34 3.27 19.89 3.81
CA PRO A 34 1.96 19.70 3.19
C PRO A 34 1.98 19.93 1.68
N GLY A 35 1.28 19.08 0.93
CA GLY A 35 1.14 19.19 -0.52
C GLY A 35 2.38 18.80 -1.34
N SER A 36 3.49 18.44 -0.69
CA SER A 36 4.70 18.03 -1.41
C SER A 36 4.56 16.64 -2.02
N SER A 37 5.13 16.43 -3.22
CA SER A 37 5.12 15.14 -3.89
C SER A 37 6.20 14.19 -3.36
N ALA A 38 6.04 12.87 -3.59
CA ALA A 38 7.06 11.88 -3.28
C ALA A 38 8.41 12.20 -3.95
N LYS A 39 8.37 12.65 -5.22
CA LYS A 39 9.57 13.05 -5.96
C LYS A 39 10.29 14.24 -5.33
N ALA A 40 9.56 15.26 -4.87
CA ALA A 40 10.15 16.43 -4.21
C ALA A 40 10.86 16.03 -2.90
N ASN A 41 10.22 15.18 -2.09
CA ASN A 41 10.81 14.68 -0.83
C ASN A 41 12.02 13.76 -1.09
N ARG A 42 11.96 12.88 -2.10
CA ARG A 42 13.13 12.08 -2.52
C ARG A 42 14.30 12.97 -2.92
N ASN A 43 14.04 14.04 -3.71
CA ASN A 43 15.08 14.96 -4.15
C ASN A 43 15.65 15.77 -2.97
N TYR A 44 14.81 16.15 -2.00
CA TYR A 44 15.28 16.77 -0.75
C TYR A 44 16.27 15.85 -0.03
N PHE A 45 15.96 14.57 0.12
CA PHE A 45 16.89 13.60 0.74
C PHE A 45 18.17 13.42 -0.09
N ASN A 46 18.08 13.40 -1.42
CA ASN A 46 19.26 13.29 -2.28
C ASN A 46 20.18 14.52 -2.19
N ASN A 47 19.60 15.68 -1.91
CA ASN A 47 20.32 16.95 -1.76
C ASN A 47 20.86 17.18 -0.33
N ALA A 48 20.76 16.19 0.55
CA ALA A 48 21.22 16.25 1.94
C ALA A 48 22.69 16.73 2.12
N PRO A 49 23.64 16.41 1.23
CA PRO A 49 24.99 16.95 1.33
C PRO A 49 25.07 18.49 1.30
N ASN A 50 24.17 19.16 0.57
CA ASN A 50 24.15 20.62 0.43
C ASN A 50 23.57 21.31 1.67
N HIS A 51 22.51 20.76 2.27
CA HIS A 51 21.90 21.34 3.47
C HIS A 51 22.35 20.66 4.79
N LYS A 52 23.22 19.66 4.72
CA LYS A 52 23.86 18.97 5.85
C LYS A 52 22.88 18.40 6.89
N THR A 53 21.69 18.00 6.44
CA THR A 53 20.65 17.43 7.31
C THR A 53 20.63 15.91 7.16
N SER A 54 20.82 15.19 8.26
CA SER A 54 20.73 13.72 8.23
C SER A 54 19.27 13.28 8.26
N ALA A 55 18.73 13.01 7.08
CA ALA A 55 17.38 12.50 6.90
C ALA A 55 17.25 11.69 5.61
N SER A 56 16.54 10.58 5.67
CA SER A 56 16.13 9.76 4.53
C SER A 56 15.08 8.75 4.94
N SER A 57 14.52 8.04 3.97
CA SER A 57 13.61 6.89 4.21
C SER A 57 13.88 5.80 3.18
N HIS A 58 13.43 4.59 3.48
CA HIS A 58 13.48 3.50 2.51
C HIS A 58 12.44 3.71 1.42
N TYR A 59 11.25 4.14 1.81
CA TYR A 59 10.11 4.39 0.92
C TYR A 59 9.49 5.75 1.16
N ILE A 60 9.00 6.37 0.09
CA ILE A 60 8.14 7.55 0.15
C ILE A 60 6.87 7.25 -0.61
N ILE A 61 5.72 7.45 0.04
CA ILE A 61 4.39 7.30 -0.56
C ILE A 61 3.85 8.68 -0.89
N GLY A 62 3.50 8.92 -2.15
CA GLY A 62 3.02 10.20 -2.65
C GLY A 62 1.52 10.40 -2.51
N LEU A 63 1.05 11.57 -2.93
CA LEU A 63 -0.36 11.98 -2.84
C LEU A 63 -1.27 11.21 -3.79
N GLU A 64 -0.75 10.70 -4.90
CA GLU A 64 -1.46 9.86 -5.86
C GLU A 64 -1.30 8.35 -5.57
N GLY A 65 -0.70 8.01 -4.43
CA GLY A 65 -0.44 6.62 -4.03
C GLY A 65 0.78 5.99 -4.71
N GLU A 66 1.55 6.77 -5.46
CA GLU A 66 2.82 6.33 -6.01
C GLU A 66 3.84 6.06 -4.90
N ILE A 67 4.69 5.06 -5.08
CA ILE A 67 5.71 4.69 -4.10
C ILE A 67 7.10 4.80 -4.74
N ILE A 68 8.00 5.55 -4.09
CA ILE A 68 9.40 5.61 -4.48
C ILE A 68 10.26 4.84 -3.47
N TYR A 69 11.03 3.89 -3.97
CA TYR A 69 12.01 3.12 -3.20
C TYR A 69 13.36 3.85 -3.24
N CYS A 70 13.75 4.47 -2.13
CA CYS A 70 14.82 5.46 -2.05
C CYS A 70 16.13 4.91 -1.47
N VAL A 71 16.07 3.99 -0.51
CA VAL A 71 17.23 3.35 0.13
C VAL A 71 17.00 1.85 0.14
N PRO A 72 17.97 1.01 -0.28
CA PRO A 72 17.85 -0.45 -0.20
C PRO A 72 17.45 -0.91 1.20
N GLU A 73 16.56 -1.89 1.29
CA GLU A 73 16.02 -2.35 2.58
C GLU A 73 17.07 -2.99 3.49
N ASP A 74 18.18 -3.45 2.94
CA ASP A 74 19.31 -3.98 3.68
C ASP A 74 20.33 -2.91 4.11
N GLU A 75 20.10 -1.64 3.75
CA GLU A 75 20.88 -0.48 4.20
C GLU A 75 20.13 0.26 5.32
N ILE A 76 20.86 1.07 6.09
CA ILE A 76 20.30 1.97 7.10
C ILE A 76 19.84 3.25 6.41
N ALA A 77 18.57 3.64 6.64
CA ALA A 77 18.08 4.98 6.34
C ALA A 77 17.94 5.80 7.63
N TYR A 78 18.12 7.10 7.54
CA TYR A 78 18.07 8.01 8.70
C TYR A 78 16.66 8.55 8.93
N THR A 79 15.75 7.70 9.44
CA THR A 79 14.32 8.02 9.65
C THR A 79 13.94 8.20 11.12
N THR A 80 14.41 7.30 12.00
CA THR A 80 13.79 7.08 13.32
C THR A 80 14.84 6.97 14.45
N ASN A 81 15.93 7.69 14.35
CA ASN A 81 16.99 7.73 15.37
C ASN A 81 17.52 6.31 15.75
N SER A 82 17.35 5.88 17.00
CA SER A 82 17.83 4.56 17.48
C SER A 82 17.18 3.38 16.75
N ALA A 83 15.99 3.55 16.16
CA ALA A 83 15.32 2.50 15.42
C ALA A 83 15.87 2.31 13.99
N ASN A 84 16.75 3.18 13.48
CA ASN A 84 17.30 3.06 12.14
C ASN A 84 18.02 1.73 11.90
N SER A 85 18.66 1.17 12.94
CA SER A 85 19.42 -0.08 12.85
C SER A 85 18.54 -1.33 12.71
N TYR A 86 17.24 -1.27 13.01
CA TYR A 86 16.34 -2.42 13.01
C TYR A 86 14.98 -2.17 12.34
N SER A 87 14.75 -0.99 11.76
CA SER A 87 13.47 -0.70 11.11
C SER A 87 13.62 -0.28 9.65
N ILE A 88 12.59 -0.59 8.85
CA ILE A 88 12.35 0.06 7.56
C ILE A 88 11.53 1.31 7.82
N GLY A 89 12.02 2.48 7.41
CA GLY A 89 11.32 3.75 7.55
C GLY A 89 10.54 4.12 6.28
N ILE A 90 9.30 4.58 6.45
CA ILE A 90 8.39 4.97 5.38
C ILE A 90 7.90 6.39 5.65
N GLU A 91 8.12 7.28 4.70
CA GLU A 91 7.58 8.64 4.70
C GLU A 91 6.31 8.71 3.86
N MET A 92 5.29 9.37 4.37
CA MET A 92 3.99 9.52 3.71
C MET A 92 3.68 10.98 3.43
N CYS A 93 3.37 11.31 2.19
CA CYS A 93 2.90 12.64 1.80
C CYS A 93 1.47 12.88 2.30
N HIS A 94 1.15 14.13 2.62
CA HIS A 94 -0.16 14.54 3.09
C HIS A 94 -0.57 15.88 2.46
N PRO A 95 -1.87 16.11 2.18
CA PRO A 95 -2.30 17.26 1.39
C PRO A 95 -2.23 18.59 2.14
N ASP A 96 -2.42 18.61 3.46
CA ASP A 96 -2.59 19.82 4.26
C ASP A 96 -1.93 19.74 5.64
N SER A 97 -1.99 20.83 6.40
CA SER A 97 -1.35 20.98 7.70
C SER A 97 -1.93 20.11 8.82
N SER A 98 -3.08 19.45 8.61
CA SER A 98 -3.61 18.47 9.55
C SER A 98 -2.73 17.22 9.67
N GLY A 99 -1.93 16.97 8.63
CA GLY A 99 -1.11 15.76 8.52
C GLY A 99 -1.92 14.50 8.23
N LYS A 100 -3.23 14.63 7.93
CA LYS A 100 -4.11 13.52 7.54
C LYS A 100 -3.78 13.09 6.13
N PHE A 101 -3.64 11.79 5.95
CA PHE A 101 -3.39 11.20 4.64
C PHE A 101 -4.68 11.13 3.83
N ASN A 102 -4.61 11.41 2.53
CA ASN A 102 -5.72 11.16 1.62
C ASN A 102 -5.89 9.64 1.38
N SER A 103 -6.98 9.25 0.73
CA SER A 103 -7.30 7.84 0.51
C SER A 103 -6.27 7.10 -0.35
N LEU A 104 -5.66 7.77 -1.33
CA LEU A 104 -4.68 7.15 -2.23
C LEU A 104 -3.38 6.85 -1.47
N THR A 105 -2.84 7.83 -0.73
CA THR A 105 -1.67 7.63 0.14
C THR A 105 -1.93 6.55 1.19
N TYR A 106 -3.11 6.59 1.85
CA TYR A 106 -3.47 5.62 2.88
C TYR A 106 -3.57 4.19 2.32
N ASN A 107 -4.25 4.01 1.19
CA ASN A 107 -4.39 2.69 0.57
C ASN A 107 -3.04 2.13 0.12
N ALA A 108 -2.18 2.96 -0.48
CA ALA A 108 -0.82 2.56 -0.84
C ALA A 108 0.02 2.17 0.39
N ALA A 109 -0.17 2.87 1.52
CA ALA A 109 0.48 2.51 2.79
C ALA A 109 -0.01 1.16 3.33
N VAL A 110 -1.30 0.85 3.24
CA VAL A 110 -1.85 -0.46 3.62
C VAL A 110 -1.24 -1.56 2.74
N GLU A 111 -1.18 -1.36 1.42
CA GLU A 111 -0.58 -2.35 0.49
C GLU A 111 0.91 -2.60 0.80
N LEU A 112 1.69 -1.53 0.96
CA LEU A 112 3.11 -1.63 1.30
C LEU A 112 3.31 -2.28 2.67
N GLY A 113 2.45 -1.93 3.64
CA GLY A 113 2.46 -2.53 4.96
C GLY A 113 2.24 -4.04 4.95
N VAL A 114 1.29 -4.53 4.14
CA VAL A 114 1.04 -5.97 3.95
C VAL A 114 2.26 -6.66 3.32
N ASP A 115 2.82 -6.09 2.25
CA ASP A 115 3.99 -6.66 1.57
C ASP A 115 5.19 -6.78 2.53
N LEU A 116 5.52 -5.70 3.25
CA LEU A 116 6.61 -5.70 4.22
C LEU A 116 6.35 -6.66 5.39
N ALA A 117 5.13 -6.69 5.92
CA ALA A 117 4.77 -7.60 7.00
C ALA A 117 4.94 -9.08 6.58
N LYS A 118 4.55 -9.43 5.36
CA LYS A 118 4.76 -10.77 4.80
C LYS A 118 6.24 -11.12 4.65
N ARG A 119 7.00 -10.26 3.97
CA ARG A 119 8.41 -10.52 3.64
C ARG A 119 9.29 -10.63 4.89
N TYR A 120 9.01 -9.82 5.89
CA TYR A 120 9.79 -9.78 7.14
C TYR A 120 9.16 -10.57 8.30
N LYS A 121 8.01 -11.24 8.05
CA LYS A 121 7.27 -12.04 9.06
C LYS A 121 6.93 -11.19 10.31
N LEU A 122 6.43 -9.97 10.10
CA LEU A 122 6.10 -9.03 11.16
C LEU A 122 4.59 -9.06 11.46
N ASN A 123 4.25 -8.78 12.72
CA ASN A 123 2.88 -8.56 13.13
C ASN A 123 2.55 -7.05 13.08
N PRO A 124 1.67 -6.59 12.18
CA PRO A 124 1.34 -5.17 12.08
C PRO A 124 0.88 -4.52 13.37
N LEU A 125 0.23 -5.29 14.27
CA LEU A 125 -0.31 -4.76 15.53
C LEU A 125 0.78 -4.39 16.53
N THR A 126 1.93 -5.08 16.51
CA THR A 126 3.03 -4.92 17.49
C THR A 126 4.33 -4.42 16.88
N ASP A 127 4.54 -4.67 15.57
CA ASP A 127 5.81 -4.40 14.91
C ASP A 127 5.79 -3.16 14.02
N PHE A 128 4.61 -2.55 13.83
CA PHE A 128 4.51 -1.22 13.25
C PHE A 128 4.62 -0.18 14.36
N ILE A 129 5.53 0.77 14.16
CA ILE A 129 5.82 1.85 15.10
C ILE A 129 5.74 3.20 14.40
N ARG A 130 5.43 4.24 15.15
CA ARG A 130 5.54 5.63 14.70
C ARG A 130 6.88 6.19 15.15
N HIS A 131 7.36 7.24 14.52
CA HIS A 131 8.50 8.01 15.05
C HIS A 131 8.25 8.43 16.50
N TYR A 132 7.00 8.82 16.81
CA TYR A 132 6.56 9.16 18.15
C TYR A 132 6.85 8.08 19.20
N ASP A 133 6.69 6.81 18.85
CA ASP A 133 6.86 5.72 19.79
C ASP A 133 8.32 5.56 20.24
N VAL A 134 9.28 6.05 19.43
CA VAL A 134 10.71 5.99 19.70
C VAL A 134 11.23 7.27 20.40
N THR A 135 10.83 8.45 19.90
CA THR A 135 11.45 9.73 20.30
C THR A 135 10.50 10.74 20.91
N LYS A 136 9.19 10.46 20.94
CA LYS A 136 8.12 11.40 21.32
C LYS A 136 7.93 12.58 20.36
N LYS A 137 8.64 12.62 19.22
CA LYS A 137 8.37 13.58 18.15
C LYS A 137 6.95 13.38 17.62
N CYS A 138 6.16 14.43 17.44
CA CYS A 138 4.82 14.36 16.86
C CYS A 138 4.87 13.95 15.37
N CYS A 139 5.11 12.67 15.12
CA CYS A 139 5.27 12.10 13.76
C CYS A 139 4.83 10.63 13.73
N PRO A 140 3.92 10.24 12.83
CA PRO A 140 3.11 11.11 11.96
C PRO A 140 2.09 11.91 12.76
N LYS A 141 1.98 13.22 12.48
CA LYS A 141 1.13 14.13 13.27
C LYS A 141 -0.29 13.59 13.45
N TYR A 142 -0.99 13.30 12.37
CA TYR A 142 -2.39 12.86 12.44
C TYR A 142 -2.58 11.59 13.28
N TRP A 143 -1.67 10.64 13.18
CA TRP A 143 -1.75 9.39 13.95
C TRP A 143 -1.28 9.52 15.40
N VAL A 144 -0.53 10.58 15.73
CA VAL A 144 -0.21 10.92 17.13
C VAL A 144 -1.41 11.59 17.79
N ASP A 145 -2.00 12.58 17.12
CA ASP A 145 -3.16 13.32 17.61
C ASP A 145 -4.43 12.45 17.67
N ASN A 146 -4.52 11.40 16.78
CA ASN A 146 -5.68 10.52 16.66
C ASN A 146 -5.25 9.05 16.82
N LYS A 147 -5.12 8.60 18.06
CA LYS A 147 -4.70 7.22 18.39
C LYS A 147 -5.57 6.16 17.70
N SER A 148 -6.88 6.37 17.64
CA SER A 148 -7.82 5.45 16.97
C SER A 148 -7.53 5.30 15.47
N ALA A 149 -7.08 6.36 14.78
CA ALA A 149 -6.70 6.30 13.38
C ALA A 149 -5.42 5.45 13.17
N TRP A 150 -4.46 5.54 14.10
CA TRP A 150 -3.28 4.67 14.09
C TRP A 150 -3.63 3.20 14.32
N GLU A 151 -4.47 2.91 15.32
CA GLU A 151 -4.93 1.55 15.58
C GLU A 151 -5.72 0.99 14.40
N LYS A 152 -6.58 1.82 13.78
CA LYS A 152 -7.30 1.44 12.56
C LYS A 152 -6.36 1.07 11.43
N PHE A 153 -5.33 1.86 11.16
CA PHE A 153 -4.34 1.56 10.11
C PHE A 153 -3.67 0.19 10.34
N LYS A 154 -3.21 -0.08 11.56
CA LYS A 154 -2.62 -1.38 11.90
C LYS A 154 -3.61 -2.54 11.71
N GLN A 155 -4.87 -2.33 12.08
CA GLN A 155 -5.93 -3.33 11.88
C GLN A 155 -6.25 -3.55 10.40
N ASP A 156 -6.30 -2.49 9.59
CA ASP A 156 -6.56 -2.61 8.15
C ASP A 156 -5.46 -3.44 7.47
N VAL A 157 -4.17 -3.19 7.81
CA VAL A 157 -3.05 -4.01 7.33
C VAL A 157 -3.16 -5.45 7.82
N ASN A 158 -3.43 -5.66 9.11
CA ASN A 158 -3.53 -6.99 9.71
C ASN A 158 -4.69 -7.81 9.12
N ASN A 159 -5.83 -7.17 8.89
CA ASN A 159 -6.99 -7.82 8.28
C ASN A 159 -6.70 -8.22 6.83
N LYS A 160 -6.07 -7.33 6.05
CA LYS A 160 -5.67 -7.63 4.69
C LYS A 160 -4.61 -8.73 4.65
N LEU A 161 -3.63 -8.69 5.55
CA LEU A 161 -2.61 -9.75 5.70
C LEU A 161 -3.22 -11.12 6.02
N LYS A 162 -4.26 -11.17 6.87
CA LYS A 162 -4.99 -12.41 7.17
C LYS A 162 -5.75 -12.93 5.96
N VAL A 163 -6.45 -12.07 5.24
CA VAL A 163 -7.16 -12.44 4.01
C VAL A 163 -6.17 -13.04 3.01
N ASP A 164 -5.04 -12.39 2.80
CA ASP A 164 -3.98 -12.87 1.91
C ASP A 164 -3.37 -14.20 2.39
N ASN A 165 -3.24 -14.43 3.70
CA ASN A 165 -2.72 -15.69 4.26
C ASN A 165 -3.75 -16.82 4.24
N THR A 166 -5.05 -16.52 4.35
CA THR A 166 -6.13 -17.51 4.18
C THR A 166 -6.33 -17.87 2.72
N GLN A 167 -5.95 -17.00 1.79
CA GLN A 167 -5.90 -17.27 0.36
C GLN A 167 -4.68 -18.11 -0.08
N GLY A 168 -3.75 -18.41 0.80
CA GLY A 168 -2.66 -19.38 0.58
C GLY A 168 -3.14 -20.85 0.49
N SER A 169 -4.45 -21.12 0.65
CA SER A 169 -5.09 -22.40 0.36
C SER A 169 -6.05 -22.18 -0.82
N SER A 170 -5.57 -22.43 -2.04
CA SER A 170 -6.35 -22.51 -3.29
C SER A 170 -7.01 -21.22 -3.77
N THR A 171 -6.27 -20.16 -4.07
CA THR A 171 -6.78 -19.16 -5.03
C THR A 171 -6.26 -19.52 -6.43
N VAL A 172 -7.15 -20.02 -7.25
CA VAL A 172 -6.95 -20.03 -8.70
C VAL A 172 -6.81 -18.57 -9.13
N THR A 173 -5.58 -18.12 -9.35
CA THR A 173 -5.32 -16.77 -9.86
C THR A 173 -5.95 -16.67 -11.24
N PHE A 174 -6.90 -15.73 -11.42
CA PHE A 174 -7.52 -15.49 -12.72
C PHE A 174 -6.44 -14.99 -13.69
N LYS A 175 -6.07 -15.84 -14.64
CA LYS A 175 -5.19 -15.47 -15.77
C LYS A 175 -6.03 -14.85 -16.89
N ASN A 176 -5.41 -14.05 -17.75
CA ASN A 176 -6.05 -13.61 -18.98
C ASN A 176 -6.48 -14.83 -19.80
N GLY A 177 -7.75 -14.88 -20.25
CA GLY A 177 -8.26 -16.01 -21.00
C GLY A 177 -9.74 -16.26 -20.83
N ASP A 178 -10.20 -17.37 -21.41
CA ASP A 178 -11.59 -17.80 -21.43
C ASP A 178 -11.96 -18.54 -20.13
N TYR A 179 -13.12 -18.14 -19.58
CA TYR A 179 -13.75 -18.74 -18.41
C TYR A 179 -15.22 -19.10 -18.67
N ALA A 180 -15.64 -19.11 -19.93
CA ALA A 180 -17.01 -19.47 -20.29
C ALA A 180 -17.43 -20.82 -19.68
N GLY A 181 -18.62 -20.88 -19.10
CA GLY A 181 -19.14 -22.05 -18.40
C GLY A 181 -18.65 -22.24 -16.96
N LYS A 182 -17.64 -21.47 -16.50
CA LYS A 182 -17.21 -21.46 -15.10
C LYS A 182 -18.03 -20.48 -14.27
N LYS A 183 -18.02 -20.71 -12.96
CA LYS A 183 -18.69 -19.86 -11.99
C LYS A 183 -17.72 -19.37 -10.95
N ALA A 184 -18.03 -18.21 -10.35
CA ALA A 184 -17.30 -17.68 -9.21
C ALA A 184 -18.27 -17.15 -8.16
N LYS A 185 -17.82 -17.17 -6.90
CA LYS A 185 -18.51 -16.62 -5.75
C LYS A 185 -17.92 -15.25 -5.40
N VAL A 186 -18.76 -14.29 -5.08
CA VAL A 186 -18.35 -12.95 -4.63
C VAL A 186 -17.85 -13.02 -3.20
N THR A 187 -16.64 -12.49 -2.95
CA THR A 187 -15.98 -12.47 -1.63
C THR A 187 -16.16 -11.12 -0.92
N ALA A 188 -16.34 -10.02 -1.67
CA ALA A 188 -16.59 -8.69 -1.12
C ALA A 188 -18.00 -8.54 -0.55
N ASN A 189 -18.18 -7.72 0.49
CA ASN A 189 -19.50 -7.42 1.02
C ASN A 189 -20.44 -6.81 -0.04
N VAL A 190 -19.90 -5.90 -0.87
CA VAL A 190 -20.57 -5.35 -2.06
C VAL A 190 -19.52 -5.22 -3.16
N LEU A 191 -19.81 -5.77 -4.34
CA LEU A 191 -18.99 -5.69 -5.53
C LEU A 191 -19.72 -4.90 -6.62
N ASN A 192 -19.13 -3.82 -7.09
CA ASN A 192 -19.69 -3.05 -8.19
C ASN A 192 -19.52 -3.80 -9.53
N VAL A 193 -20.60 -3.90 -10.28
CA VAL A 193 -20.59 -4.35 -11.68
C VAL A 193 -20.52 -3.12 -12.56
N ARG A 194 -19.54 -3.06 -13.45
CA ARG A 194 -19.29 -1.90 -14.30
C ARG A 194 -19.64 -2.16 -15.75
N TYR A 195 -19.79 -1.08 -16.50
CA TYR A 195 -20.11 -1.10 -17.92
C TYR A 195 -19.00 -1.76 -18.76
N ASP A 196 -17.74 -1.58 -18.38
CA ASP A 196 -16.57 -2.21 -19.01
C ASP A 196 -15.42 -2.38 -17.98
N ARG A 197 -14.28 -2.90 -18.42
CA ARG A 197 -13.09 -3.21 -17.61
C ARG A 197 -12.43 -1.95 -17.09
N GLY A 198 -12.51 -1.72 -15.79
CA GLY A 198 -11.83 -0.60 -15.12
C GLY A 198 -12.73 0.23 -14.22
N THR A 199 -12.14 0.88 -13.26
CA THR A 199 -12.85 1.72 -12.28
C THR A 199 -13.39 3.02 -12.86
N GLN A 200 -12.90 3.45 -14.02
CA GLN A 200 -13.34 4.63 -14.76
C GLN A 200 -14.73 4.47 -15.41
N TYR A 201 -15.21 3.23 -15.58
CA TYR A 201 -16.51 2.98 -16.20
C TYR A 201 -17.65 3.02 -15.17
N ASN A 202 -18.84 3.44 -15.65
CA ASN A 202 -20.03 3.55 -14.83
C ASN A 202 -20.41 2.24 -14.16
N VAL A 203 -20.91 2.32 -12.92
CA VAL A 203 -21.50 1.19 -12.21
C VAL A 203 -22.91 0.95 -12.77
N ILE A 204 -23.15 -0.26 -13.27
CA ILE A 204 -24.42 -0.70 -13.87
C ILE A 204 -25.15 -1.74 -13.03
N GLY A 205 -24.55 -2.15 -11.91
CA GLY A 205 -25.13 -3.10 -10.97
C GLY A 205 -24.24 -3.32 -9.76
N LYS A 206 -24.76 -4.10 -8.81
CA LYS A 206 -24.02 -4.50 -7.59
C LYS A 206 -24.30 -5.97 -7.31
N LEU A 207 -23.32 -6.63 -6.74
CA LEU A 207 -23.37 -7.99 -6.23
C LEU A 207 -23.04 -7.96 -4.73
N ASN A 208 -23.65 -8.85 -3.98
CA ASN A 208 -23.41 -9.01 -2.54
C ASN A 208 -22.48 -10.20 -2.28
N LYS A 209 -21.93 -10.23 -1.08
CA LYS A 209 -21.09 -11.35 -0.62
C LYS A 209 -21.86 -12.67 -0.77
N SER A 210 -21.18 -13.66 -1.29
CA SER A 210 -21.71 -15.00 -1.59
C SER A 210 -22.59 -15.12 -2.85
N ASP A 211 -22.87 -14.03 -3.56
CA ASP A 211 -23.51 -14.14 -4.87
C ASP A 211 -22.64 -14.98 -5.81
N THR A 212 -23.28 -15.79 -6.64
CA THR A 212 -22.61 -16.61 -7.65
C THR A 212 -22.84 -16.00 -9.03
N VAL A 213 -21.77 -15.83 -9.77
CA VAL A 213 -21.80 -15.27 -11.13
C VAL A 213 -21.26 -16.28 -12.15
N LYS A 214 -21.85 -16.25 -13.35
CA LYS A 214 -21.32 -16.97 -14.51
C LYS A 214 -20.27 -16.12 -15.20
N LEU A 215 -19.12 -16.72 -15.43
CA LEU A 215 -17.96 -16.06 -15.98
C LEU A 215 -17.91 -16.22 -17.50
N ASN A 216 -17.20 -15.26 -18.14
CA ASN A 216 -16.93 -15.32 -19.57
C ASN A 216 -15.43 -15.14 -19.82
N TYR A 217 -14.92 -13.93 -20.04
CA TYR A 217 -13.51 -13.69 -20.41
C TYR A 217 -12.80 -12.77 -19.43
N CYS A 218 -11.62 -13.18 -18.94
CA CYS A 218 -10.78 -12.40 -18.06
C CYS A 218 -9.67 -11.67 -18.85
N LEU A 219 -9.48 -10.38 -18.55
CA LEU A 219 -8.40 -9.57 -19.09
C LEU A 219 -7.95 -8.54 -18.04
N ASN A 220 -6.65 -8.53 -17.73
CA ASN A 220 -6.00 -7.55 -16.84
C ASN A 220 -6.72 -7.36 -15.49
N GLY A 221 -7.07 -8.46 -14.82
CA GLY A 221 -7.71 -8.44 -13.51
C GLY A 221 -9.22 -8.09 -13.53
N TRP A 222 -9.83 -7.99 -14.74
CA TRP A 222 -11.26 -7.79 -14.91
C TRP A 222 -11.88 -8.95 -15.67
N ILE A 223 -12.97 -9.46 -15.16
CA ILE A 223 -13.71 -10.55 -15.83
C ILE A 223 -15.12 -10.12 -16.21
N SER A 224 -15.53 -10.50 -17.41
CA SER A 224 -16.91 -10.28 -17.85
C SER A 224 -17.83 -11.35 -17.28
N ILE A 225 -19.03 -10.93 -16.89
CA ILE A 225 -20.09 -11.75 -16.32
C ILE A 225 -21.40 -11.56 -17.07
N GLU A 226 -22.22 -12.59 -17.10
CA GLU A 226 -23.54 -12.58 -17.77
C GLU A 226 -24.59 -11.82 -16.94
N GLY A 227 -25.70 -11.46 -17.59
CA GLY A 227 -26.90 -10.92 -16.95
C GLY A 227 -26.91 -9.39 -16.80
N TYR A 228 -26.00 -8.68 -17.45
CA TYR A 228 -25.90 -7.21 -17.42
C TYR A 228 -25.96 -6.59 -18.82
N LYS A 229 -26.29 -5.28 -18.88
CA LYS A 229 -26.40 -4.51 -20.15
C LYS A 229 -25.21 -3.53 -20.30
N GLY A 230 -24.00 -3.97 -20.03
CA GLY A 230 -22.78 -3.23 -20.28
C GLY A 230 -22.23 -3.45 -21.68
N ASN A 231 -20.94 -3.17 -21.87
CA ASN A 231 -20.25 -3.39 -23.15
C ASN A 231 -20.40 -4.85 -23.59
N LYS A 232 -20.80 -5.07 -24.86
CA LYS A 232 -21.11 -6.39 -25.44
C LYS A 232 -22.21 -7.18 -24.70
N GLY A 233 -23.13 -6.49 -24.00
CA GLY A 233 -24.21 -7.13 -23.26
C GLY A 233 -23.78 -7.83 -21.98
N LEU A 234 -22.59 -7.48 -21.41
CA LEU A 234 -21.98 -8.11 -20.24
C LEU A 234 -21.79 -7.08 -19.12
N GLY A 235 -21.62 -7.56 -17.90
CA GLY A 235 -21.10 -6.76 -16.78
C GLY A 235 -19.62 -7.09 -16.57
N TYR A 236 -18.90 -6.18 -15.93
CA TYR A 236 -17.46 -6.37 -15.64
C TYR A 236 -17.18 -6.16 -14.16
N VAL A 237 -16.46 -7.08 -13.56
CA VAL A 237 -16.07 -7.06 -12.14
C VAL A 237 -14.58 -7.33 -11.99
N SER A 238 -13.97 -6.80 -10.91
CA SER A 238 -12.58 -7.14 -10.58
C SER A 238 -12.50 -8.57 -10.08
N THR A 239 -11.51 -9.29 -10.57
CA THR A 239 -11.20 -10.67 -10.15
C THR A 239 -10.68 -10.75 -8.71
N ASP A 240 -10.21 -9.65 -8.13
CA ASP A 240 -9.72 -9.58 -6.75
C ASP A 240 -10.81 -9.91 -5.71
N TYR A 241 -12.07 -9.84 -6.13
CA TYR A 241 -13.25 -10.06 -5.27
C TYR A 241 -14.06 -11.29 -5.67
N LEU A 242 -13.43 -12.23 -6.38
CA LEU A 242 -14.06 -13.46 -6.84
C LEU A 242 -13.26 -14.70 -6.41
N GLU A 243 -13.97 -15.74 -6.04
CA GLU A 243 -13.46 -17.08 -5.81
C GLU A 243 -14.07 -18.03 -6.84
N LEU A 244 -13.22 -18.75 -7.61
CA LEU A 244 -13.68 -19.72 -8.61
C LEU A 244 -14.28 -20.95 -7.92
N ILE A 245 -15.46 -21.41 -8.38
CA ILE A 245 -16.16 -22.56 -7.83
C ILE A 245 -16.55 -23.60 -8.92
#